data_accb08055cbc93affd9d73011c993f5f
#
_entry.id   accb08055cbc93affd9d73011c993f5f
#
_cell.length_a   1.000
_cell.length_b   1.000
_cell.length_c   1.000
_cell.angle_alpha   90.00
_cell.angle_beta   90.00
_cell.angle_gamma   90.00
#
_symmetry.space_group_name_H-M   'P 1'
#
loop_
_entity.id
_entity.type
_entity.pdbx_description
1 polymer ?
#
loop_
_entity_poly.entity_id
_entity_poly.type
_entity_poly.pdbx_seq_one_letter_code
_entity_poly.pdbx_strand_id
1 'polypeptide(L)'
;MTGKYGTFNDEQLKKFKKKLHSKVHWLLLYKEKDKCEFYDKYFTDVMKYFNSLNTVLGDNANVLDILVILQIAFDEVHKKDFSFEAFRKNIFEAHNIIDRL
;
A
#
# COMPACT_ATOMS: atom_id res chain seq x y z
N MET A 1 13.77 -11.73 2.38
CA MET A 1 12.35 -12.15 2.49
C MET A 1 12.14 -13.45 1.73
N THR A 2 11.48 -14.40 2.35
CA THR A 2 11.18 -15.70 1.75
C THR A 2 9.70 -15.81 1.46
N GLY A 3 9.35 -16.14 0.23
CA GLY A 3 7.97 -16.32 -0.17
C GLY A 3 7.68 -17.74 -0.60
N LYS A 4 6.42 -17.98 -0.97
CA LYS A 4 5.94 -19.28 -1.42
C LYS A 4 6.69 -19.80 -2.65
N TYR A 5 7.12 -18.90 -3.53
CA TYR A 5 7.76 -19.23 -4.80
C TYR A 5 9.25 -18.89 -4.86
N GLY A 6 9.86 -18.58 -3.72
CA GLY A 6 11.28 -18.31 -3.68
C GLY A 6 11.72 -17.36 -2.59
N THR A 7 13.00 -17.02 -2.64
CA THR A 7 13.64 -16.13 -1.69
C THR A 7 14.22 -14.93 -2.43
N PHE A 8 13.94 -13.72 -1.93
CA PHE A 8 14.56 -12.52 -2.47
C PHE A 8 15.95 -12.34 -1.84
N ASN A 9 16.96 -11.97 -2.65
CA ASN A 9 18.23 -11.52 -2.10
C ASN A 9 18.07 -10.06 -1.64
N ASP A 10 19.10 -9.52 -0.94
CA ASP A 10 19.02 -8.19 -0.36
C ASP A 10 18.77 -7.09 -1.39
N GLU A 11 19.42 -7.19 -2.56
CA GLU A 11 19.25 -6.21 -3.62
C GLU A 11 17.86 -6.26 -4.23
N GLN A 12 17.36 -7.47 -4.48
CA GLN A 12 16.01 -7.66 -5.02
C GLN A 12 14.96 -7.16 -4.03
N LEU A 13 15.14 -7.45 -2.75
CA LEU A 13 14.23 -7.00 -1.69
C LEU A 13 14.20 -5.48 -1.63
N LYS A 14 15.36 -4.83 -1.71
CA LYS A 14 15.46 -3.37 -1.67
C LYS A 14 14.70 -2.72 -2.83
N LYS A 15 14.89 -3.25 -4.05
CA LYS A 15 14.19 -2.75 -5.24
C LYS A 15 12.68 -2.96 -5.12
N PHE A 16 12.29 -4.11 -4.59
CA PHE A 16 10.89 -4.47 -4.42
C PHE A 16 10.20 -3.53 -3.42
N LYS A 17 10.84 -3.30 -2.26
CA LYS A 17 10.30 -2.36 -1.25
C LYS A 17 10.16 -0.96 -1.82
N LYS A 18 11.13 -0.50 -2.61
CA LYS A 18 11.07 0.81 -3.25
C LYS A 18 9.85 0.92 -4.16
N LYS A 19 9.55 -0.13 -4.92
CA LYS A 19 8.37 -0.18 -5.78
C LYS A 19 7.07 -0.11 -4.97
N LEU A 20 7.01 -0.83 -3.85
CA LEU A 20 5.86 -0.80 -2.97
C LEU A 20 5.64 0.58 -2.36
N HIS A 21 6.72 1.20 -1.88
CA HIS A 21 6.67 2.56 -1.35
C HIS A 21 6.16 3.56 -2.39
N SER A 22 6.62 3.42 -3.62
CA SER A 22 6.19 4.30 -4.72
C SER A 22 4.69 4.18 -4.96
N LYS A 23 4.15 2.96 -5.00
CA LYS A 23 2.72 2.74 -5.23
C LYS A 23 1.87 3.40 -4.14
N VAL A 24 2.27 3.24 -2.89
CA VAL A 24 1.55 3.82 -1.74
C VAL A 24 1.69 5.33 -1.72
N HIS A 25 2.87 5.85 -2.02
CA HIS A 25 3.15 7.28 -2.02
C HIS A 25 2.28 8.04 -3.04
N TRP A 26 2.06 7.46 -4.22
CA TRP A 26 1.20 8.10 -5.23
C TRP A 26 -0.26 8.21 -4.80
N LEU A 27 -0.73 7.31 -3.92
CA LEU A 27 -2.06 7.45 -3.34
C LEU A 27 -2.20 8.76 -2.58
N LEU A 28 -1.15 9.12 -1.83
CA LEU A 28 -1.12 10.38 -1.09
C LEU A 28 -1.01 11.59 -2.02
N LEU A 29 -0.09 11.54 -2.97
CA LEU A 29 0.17 12.66 -3.88
C LEU A 29 -1.03 12.98 -4.77
N TYR A 30 -1.67 11.96 -5.33
CA TYR A 30 -2.84 12.18 -6.17
C TYR A 30 -4.01 12.78 -5.38
N LYS A 31 -4.19 12.35 -4.14
CA LYS A 31 -5.25 12.90 -3.28
C LYS A 31 -4.95 14.33 -2.87
N GLU A 32 -3.70 14.62 -2.52
CA GLU A 32 -3.26 15.97 -2.14
C GLU A 32 -3.45 16.97 -3.28
N LYS A 33 -3.14 16.57 -4.51
CA LYS A 33 -3.25 17.44 -5.69
C LYS A 33 -4.64 17.45 -6.31
N ASP A 34 -5.48 16.48 -5.93
CA ASP A 34 -6.84 16.30 -6.46
C ASP A 34 -6.87 16.30 -7.99
N LYS A 35 -5.90 15.63 -8.62
CA LYS A 35 -5.72 15.65 -10.08
C LYS A 35 -5.97 14.32 -10.78
N CYS A 36 -6.33 13.28 -10.05
CA CYS A 36 -6.52 11.96 -10.65
C CYS A 36 -8.01 11.67 -10.84
N GLU A 37 -8.47 11.66 -12.08
CA GLU A 37 -9.86 11.34 -12.41
C GLU A 37 -10.23 9.90 -12.09
N PHE A 38 -9.23 9.01 -12.09
CA PHE A 38 -9.43 7.58 -11.83
C PHE A 38 -8.84 7.17 -10.49
N TYR A 39 -8.94 8.05 -9.50
CA TYR A 39 -8.33 7.83 -8.20
C TYR A 39 -8.80 6.53 -7.54
N ASP A 40 -10.12 6.30 -7.53
CA ASP A 40 -10.67 5.09 -6.90
C ASP A 40 -10.19 3.83 -7.62
N LYS A 41 -10.11 3.87 -8.94
CA LYS A 41 -9.58 2.76 -9.72
C LYS A 41 -8.11 2.52 -9.41
N TYR A 42 -7.31 3.58 -9.33
CA TYR A 42 -5.90 3.47 -8.99
C TYR A 42 -5.73 2.87 -7.60
N PHE A 43 -6.50 3.36 -6.62
CA PHE A 43 -6.46 2.85 -5.25
C PHE A 43 -6.82 1.36 -5.20
N THR A 44 -7.89 0.98 -5.89
CA THR A 44 -8.31 -0.42 -5.97
C THR A 44 -7.23 -1.29 -6.61
N ASP A 45 -6.58 -0.79 -7.67
CA ASP A 45 -5.50 -1.53 -8.35
C ASP A 45 -4.31 -1.74 -7.40
N VAL A 46 -3.96 -0.74 -6.59
CA VAL A 46 -2.90 -0.87 -5.58
C VAL A 46 -3.27 -1.94 -4.55
N MET A 47 -4.51 -1.95 -4.07
CA MET A 47 -4.97 -2.98 -3.13
C MET A 47 -4.92 -4.37 -3.74
N LYS A 48 -5.32 -4.51 -5.00
CA LYS A 48 -5.23 -5.79 -5.72
C LYS A 48 -3.77 -6.25 -5.85
N TYR A 49 -2.85 -5.32 -6.07
CA TYR A 49 -1.43 -5.64 -6.15
C TYR A 49 -0.92 -6.23 -4.84
N PHE A 50 -1.27 -5.61 -3.70
CA PHE A 50 -0.88 -6.12 -2.39
C PHE A 50 -1.56 -7.46 -2.08
N ASN A 51 -2.80 -7.65 -2.51
CA ASN A 51 -3.48 -8.93 -2.33
C ASN A 51 -2.77 -10.05 -3.12
N SER A 52 -2.37 -9.77 -4.35
CA SER A 52 -1.60 -10.72 -5.16
C SER A 52 -0.26 -11.03 -4.51
N LEU A 53 0.41 -10.01 -3.97
CA LEU A 53 1.67 -10.18 -3.25
C LEU A 53 1.47 -11.10 -2.04
N ASN A 54 0.39 -10.92 -1.29
CA ASN A 54 0.08 -11.77 -0.15
C ASN A 54 -0.07 -13.24 -0.56
N THR A 55 -0.72 -13.48 -1.69
CA THR A 55 -0.86 -14.84 -2.22
C THR A 55 0.50 -15.44 -2.58
N VAL A 56 1.35 -14.67 -3.26
CA VAL A 56 2.70 -15.11 -3.63
C VAL A 56 3.55 -15.43 -2.40
N LEU A 57 3.44 -14.62 -1.34
CA LEU A 57 4.21 -14.80 -0.10
C LEU A 57 3.61 -15.82 0.85
N GLY A 58 2.44 -16.39 0.53
CA GLY A 58 1.81 -17.40 1.38
C GLY A 58 1.25 -16.84 2.68
N ASP A 59 0.41 -15.82 2.59
CA ASP A 59 -0.25 -15.16 3.72
C ASP A 59 0.74 -14.51 4.70
N ASN A 60 1.43 -13.49 4.20
CA ASN A 60 2.36 -12.71 5.00
C ASN A 60 1.62 -11.74 5.91
N ALA A 61 1.87 -11.81 7.23
CA ALA A 61 1.18 -10.97 8.22
C ALA A 61 1.39 -9.47 7.96
N ASN A 62 2.58 -9.05 7.55
CA ASN A 62 2.84 -7.64 7.26
C ASN A 62 2.04 -7.17 6.05
N VAL A 63 1.91 -8.00 5.01
CA VAL A 63 1.10 -7.65 3.84
C VAL A 63 -0.37 -7.56 4.21
N LEU A 64 -0.87 -8.46 5.06
CA LEU A 64 -2.25 -8.40 5.55
C LEU A 64 -2.49 -7.11 6.33
N ASP A 65 -1.55 -6.69 7.17
CA ASP A 65 -1.66 -5.42 7.90
C ASP A 65 -1.70 -4.23 6.95
N ILE A 66 -0.89 -4.24 5.89
CA ILE A 66 -0.93 -3.19 4.87
C ILE A 66 -2.31 -3.13 4.21
N LEU A 67 -2.88 -4.28 3.86
CA LEU A 67 -4.21 -4.33 3.24
C LEU A 67 -5.29 -3.76 4.15
N VAL A 68 -5.24 -4.07 5.45
CA VAL A 68 -6.18 -3.52 6.42
C VAL A 68 -6.06 -1.99 6.48
N ILE A 69 -4.84 -1.47 6.54
CA ILE A 69 -4.59 -0.03 6.61
C ILE A 69 -5.04 0.66 5.32
N LEU A 70 -4.79 0.06 4.16
CA LEU A 70 -5.24 0.61 2.89
C LEU A 70 -6.77 0.62 2.79
N GLN A 71 -7.44 -0.38 3.34
CA GLN A 71 -8.91 -0.37 3.38
C GLN A 71 -9.43 0.75 4.25
N ILE A 72 -8.81 0.97 5.42
CA ILE A 72 -9.17 2.08 6.31
C ILE A 72 -8.96 3.41 5.59
N ALA A 73 -7.84 3.56 4.89
CA ALA A 73 -7.53 4.77 4.13
C ALA A 73 -8.52 4.99 2.99
N PHE A 74 -8.90 3.93 2.29
CA PHE A 74 -9.90 4.01 1.22
C PHE A 74 -11.25 4.48 1.75
N ASP A 75 -11.68 3.93 2.89
CA ASP A 75 -12.93 4.35 3.52
C ASP A 75 -12.86 5.81 3.96
N GLU A 76 -11.70 6.26 4.45
CA GLU A 76 -11.49 7.65 4.89
C GLU A 76 -11.71 8.64 3.75
N VAL A 77 -11.17 8.36 2.55
CA VAL A 77 -11.30 9.29 1.42
C VAL A 77 -12.75 9.39 0.90
N HIS A 78 -13.63 8.48 1.31
CA HIS A 78 -15.03 8.49 0.90
C HIS A 78 -15.97 9.04 1.97
N LYS A 79 -15.45 9.49 3.11
CA LYS A 79 -16.26 10.09 4.16
C LYS A 79 -16.63 11.51 3.80
N LYS A 80 -17.83 11.95 4.24
CA LYS A 80 -18.26 13.34 4.09
C LYS A 80 -17.31 14.32 4.78
N ASP A 81 -16.85 13.93 5.96
CA ASP A 81 -15.93 14.72 6.79
C ASP A 81 -14.49 14.21 6.64
N PHE A 82 -14.10 14.00 5.41
CA PHE A 82 -12.76 13.50 5.08
C PHE A 82 -11.67 14.31 5.79
N SER A 83 -10.79 13.59 6.51
CA SER A 83 -9.63 14.19 7.16
C SER A 83 -8.37 13.80 6.39
N PHE A 84 -7.75 14.77 5.74
CA PHE A 84 -6.48 14.53 5.04
C PHE A 84 -5.38 14.08 6.00
N GLU A 85 -5.38 14.63 7.23
CA GLU A 85 -4.40 14.25 8.25
C GLU A 85 -4.53 12.78 8.64
N ALA A 86 -5.75 12.30 8.86
CA ALA A 86 -6.00 10.90 9.18
C ALA A 86 -5.57 9.98 8.03
N PHE A 87 -5.90 10.36 6.81
CA PHE A 87 -5.49 9.63 5.61
C PHE A 87 -3.98 9.56 5.50
N ARG A 88 -3.30 10.68 5.69
CA ARG A 88 -1.84 10.78 5.64
C ARG A 88 -1.18 9.85 6.67
N LYS A 89 -1.72 9.80 7.88
CA LYS A 89 -1.21 8.90 8.92
C LYS A 89 -1.32 7.44 8.50
N ASN A 90 -2.42 7.06 7.87
CA ASN A 90 -2.59 5.70 7.37
C ASN A 90 -1.56 5.37 6.30
N ILE A 91 -1.28 6.30 5.39
CA ILE A 91 -0.28 6.10 4.34
C ILE A 91 1.12 5.93 4.94
N PHE A 92 1.49 6.75 5.94
CA PHE A 92 2.78 6.62 6.61
C PHE A 92 2.89 5.30 7.37
N GLU A 93 1.81 4.84 7.99
CA GLU A 93 1.79 3.53 8.66
C GLU A 93 2.03 2.41 7.66
N ALA A 94 1.41 2.48 6.47
CA ALA A 94 1.65 1.50 5.41
C ALA A 94 3.13 1.48 5.00
N HIS A 95 3.77 2.66 4.87
CA HIS A 95 5.20 2.75 4.58
C HIS A 95 6.04 2.07 5.66
N ASN A 96 5.70 2.30 6.93
CA ASN A 96 6.42 1.68 8.05
C ASN A 96 6.33 0.15 8.00
N ILE A 97 5.17 -0.38 7.64
CA ILE A 97 4.99 -1.83 7.53
C ILE A 97 5.77 -2.39 6.34
N ILE A 98 5.81 -1.66 5.22
CA ILE A 98 6.62 -2.07 4.06
C ILE A 98 8.09 -2.24 4.47
N ASP A 99 8.61 -1.34 5.31
CA ASP A 99 9.99 -1.42 5.78
C ASP A 99 10.27 -2.67 6.61
N ARG A 100 9.23 -3.30 7.18
CA ARG A 100 9.37 -4.53 7.96
C ARG A 100 9.33 -5.81 7.12
N LEU A 101 9.05 -5.71 5.83
CA LEU A 101 8.98 -6.88 4.94
C LEU A 101 10.34 -7.58 4.74
#